data_8cc56c6d62066b926842a7d7505f8219
#
_entry.id   8cc56c6d62066b926842a7d7505f8219
#
_cell.length_a   1.000
_cell.length_b   1.000
_cell.length_c   1.000
_cell.angle_alpha   90.00
_cell.angle_beta   90.00
_cell.angle_gamma   90.00
#
_symmetry.space_group_name_H-M   'P 1'
#
loop_
_entity.id
_entity.type
_entity.pdbx_description
1 polymer ?
#
loop_
_entity_poly.entity_id
_entity_poly.type
_entity_poly.pdbx_seq_one_letter_code
_entity_poly.pdbx_strand_id
1 'polypeptide(L)'
;LLSNSLDDMTLELQKRITHAENFSTDLVHEIRNPLASLKSASEILHDTNDINQRIKLIDILSHDVQRIERLITDYSQILKDEVALSKEKIKKLDIEPIIKSVVDDFNNIYKLKRGVKIFYENDNKNKYFVNGIENRIEQIIANLLDNAVSFTEDNKKILVKVSKSNE
;
A
#
# COMPACT_ATOMS: atom_id res chain seq x y z
N LEU A 1 23.48 23.66 -24.29
CA LEU A 1 22.77 22.35 -24.50
C LEU A 1 23.40 21.24 -23.65
N LEU A 2 24.72 20.95 -23.76
CA LEU A 2 25.38 19.91 -22.96
C LEU A 2 25.35 20.22 -21.44
N SER A 3 25.59 21.48 -21.05
CA SER A 3 25.56 21.91 -19.64
C SER A 3 24.19 21.68 -19.02
N ASN A 4 23.10 22.10 -19.68
CA ASN A 4 21.73 21.91 -19.17
C ASN A 4 21.38 20.42 -19.03
N SER A 5 21.85 19.56 -19.94
CA SER A 5 21.63 18.12 -19.89
C SER A 5 22.40 17.47 -18.73
N LEU A 6 23.60 17.94 -18.42
CA LEU A 6 24.38 17.49 -17.26
C LEU A 6 23.76 17.95 -15.95
N ASP A 7 23.28 19.19 -15.90
CA ASP A 7 22.60 19.76 -14.73
C ASP A 7 21.29 18.99 -14.44
N ASP A 8 20.50 18.70 -15.48
CA ASP A 8 19.29 17.89 -15.37
C ASP A 8 19.57 16.47 -14.87
N MET A 9 20.61 15.81 -15.39
CA MET A 9 21.02 14.48 -14.93
C MET A 9 21.50 14.50 -13.48
N THR A 10 22.25 15.53 -13.09
CA THR A 10 22.74 15.68 -11.70
C THR A 10 21.58 15.88 -10.74
N LEU A 11 20.61 16.71 -11.12
CA LEU A 11 19.41 16.96 -10.32
C LEU A 11 18.54 15.69 -10.17
N GLU A 12 18.39 14.93 -11.24
CA GLU A 12 17.65 13.67 -11.19
C GLU A 12 18.35 12.64 -10.30
N LEU A 13 19.67 12.52 -10.42
CA LEU A 13 20.46 11.63 -9.57
C LEU A 13 20.34 12.01 -8.08
N GLN A 14 20.42 13.30 -7.79
CA GLN A 14 20.29 13.81 -6.42
C GLN A 14 18.90 13.53 -5.83
N LYS A 15 17.83 13.70 -6.63
CA LYS A 15 16.47 13.32 -6.22
C LYS A 15 16.36 11.84 -5.91
N ARG A 16 16.96 10.97 -6.72
CA ARG A 16 16.96 9.52 -6.51
C ARG A 16 17.72 9.12 -5.25
N ILE A 17 18.87 9.74 -4.97
CA ILE A 17 19.64 9.51 -3.74
C ILE A 17 18.82 9.92 -2.53
N THR A 18 18.28 11.14 -2.51
CA THR A 18 17.45 11.63 -1.40
C THR A 18 16.23 10.75 -1.17
N HIS A 19 15.59 10.27 -2.24
CA HIS A 19 14.46 9.35 -2.13
C HIS A 19 14.87 8.01 -1.49
N ALA A 20 16.01 7.45 -1.90
CA ALA A 20 16.53 6.20 -1.33
C ALA A 20 16.95 6.35 0.15
N GLU A 21 17.53 7.50 0.52
CA GLU A 21 17.90 7.80 1.91
C GLU A 21 16.66 7.94 2.80
N ASN A 22 15.65 8.69 2.37
CA ASN A 22 14.38 8.83 3.09
C ASN A 22 13.69 7.48 3.26
N PHE A 23 13.60 6.71 2.18
CA PHE A 23 13.02 5.37 2.16
C PHE A 23 13.71 4.42 3.15
N SER A 24 15.05 4.43 3.17
CA SER A 24 15.83 3.62 4.12
C SER A 24 15.61 4.07 5.57
N THR A 25 15.52 5.38 5.80
CA THR A 25 15.27 5.96 7.13
C THR A 25 13.90 5.58 7.66
N ASP A 26 12.87 5.68 6.82
CA ASP A 26 11.49 5.32 7.17
C ASP A 26 11.38 3.84 7.51
N LEU A 27 12.00 2.96 6.69
CA LEU A 27 12.04 1.51 6.96
C LEU A 27 12.67 1.20 8.33
N VAL A 28 13.82 1.83 8.63
CA VAL A 28 14.50 1.63 9.92
C VAL A 28 13.60 2.07 11.08
N HIS A 29 12.88 3.19 10.96
CA HIS A 29 11.95 3.67 11.98
C HIS A 29 10.76 2.74 12.15
N GLU A 30 10.17 2.27 11.07
CA GLU A 30 9.01 1.37 11.09
C GLU A 30 9.34 -0.03 11.64
N ILE A 31 10.56 -0.54 11.41
CA ILE A 31 11.03 -1.80 12.00
C ILE A 31 11.43 -1.62 13.47
N ARG A 32 12.02 -0.48 13.86
CA ARG A 32 12.44 -0.24 15.23
C ARG A 32 11.29 -0.30 16.23
N ASN A 33 10.11 0.21 15.86
CA ASN A 33 8.94 0.24 16.73
C ASN A 33 8.48 -1.15 17.17
N PRO A 34 8.15 -2.11 16.26
CA PRO A 34 7.79 -3.46 16.67
C PRO A 34 8.95 -4.20 17.36
N LEU A 35 10.21 -3.95 16.98
CA LEU A 35 11.36 -4.54 17.70
C LEU A 35 11.44 -4.07 19.15
N ALA A 36 11.18 -2.78 19.43
CA ALA A 36 11.14 -2.27 20.81
C ALA A 36 9.99 -2.90 21.60
N SER A 37 8.81 -3.07 20.98
CA SER A 37 7.66 -3.75 21.57
C SER A 37 7.97 -5.22 21.87
N LEU A 38 8.54 -5.95 20.90
CA LEU A 38 8.99 -7.34 21.07
C LEU A 38 9.95 -7.49 22.24
N LYS A 39 10.96 -6.60 22.33
CA LYS A 39 11.94 -6.60 23.42
C LYS A 39 11.23 -6.42 24.77
N SER A 40 10.39 -5.40 24.91
CA SER A 40 9.66 -5.10 26.14
C SER A 40 8.72 -6.24 26.54
N ALA A 41 7.96 -6.77 25.58
CA ALA A 41 7.06 -7.90 25.84
C ALA A 41 7.82 -9.17 26.26
N SER A 42 8.99 -9.42 25.68
CA SER A 42 9.86 -10.55 26.05
C SER A 42 10.42 -10.42 27.47
N GLU A 43 10.86 -9.21 27.86
CA GLU A 43 11.36 -8.91 29.22
C GLU A 43 10.23 -9.16 30.26
N ILE A 44 9.02 -8.64 30.03
CA ILE A 44 7.89 -8.84 30.93
C ILE A 44 7.46 -10.31 30.96
N LEU A 45 7.49 -11.02 29.81
CA LEU A 45 7.14 -12.43 29.72
C LEU A 45 8.08 -13.32 30.56
N HIS A 46 9.35 -12.93 30.66
CA HIS A 46 10.33 -13.63 31.50
C HIS A 46 10.00 -13.48 32.99
N ASP A 47 9.53 -12.31 33.42
CA ASP A 47 9.35 -11.99 34.85
C ASP A 47 7.94 -12.28 35.37
N THR A 48 6.93 -12.45 34.49
CA THR A 48 5.55 -12.69 34.93
C THR A 48 5.21 -14.18 35.05
N ASN A 49 4.52 -14.54 36.16
CA ASN A 49 3.94 -15.88 36.37
C ASN A 49 2.43 -15.91 36.12
N ASP A 50 1.79 -14.79 35.80
CA ASP A 50 0.36 -14.72 35.49
C ASP A 50 0.09 -15.28 34.09
N ILE A 51 -0.68 -16.37 34.04
CA ILE A 51 -1.03 -17.06 32.79
C ILE A 51 -1.77 -16.13 31.80
N ASN A 52 -2.71 -15.31 32.29
CA ASN A 52 -3.48 -14.42 31.43
C ASN A 52 -2.59 -13.30 30.84
N GLN A 53 -1.66 -12.81 31.64
CA GLN A 53 -0.70 -11.83 31.18
C GLN A 53 0.27 -12.44 30.15
N ARG A 54 0.72 -13.68 30.38
CA ARG A 54 1.58 -14.42 29.44
C ARG A 54 0.90 -14.62 28.09
N ILE A 55 -0.37 -15.02 28.07
CA ILE A 55 -1.13 -15.19 26.81
C ILE A 55 -1.17 -13.87 26.04
N LYS A 56 -1.53 -12.75 26.68
CA LYS A 56 -1.55 -11.43 26.03
C LYS A 56 -0.19 -11.01 25.48
N LEU A 57 0.88 -11.29 26.20
CA LEU A 57 2.24 -10.97 25.74
C LEU A 57 2.64 -11.80 24.52
N ILE A 58 2.28 -13.08 24.49
CA ILE A 58 2.50 -13.94 23.32
C ILE A 58 1.73 -13.44 22.10
N ASP A 59 0.50 -12.97 22.27
CA ASP A 59 -0.29 -12.38 21.20
C ASP A 59 0.37 -11.10 20.64
N ILE A 60 0.90 -10.24 21.52
CA ILE A 60 1.65 -9.04 21.14
C ILE A 60 2.89 -9.44 20.33
N LEU A 61 3.68 -10.39 20.84
CA LEU A 61 4.88 -10.89 20.14
C LEU A 61 4.53 -11.43 18.75
N SER A 62 3.48 -12.23 18.64
CA SER A 62 3.03 -12.81 17.37
C SER A 62 2.58 -11.72 16.38
N HIS A 63 1.83 -10.72 16.85
CA HIS A 63 1.37 -9.60 16.04
C HIS A 63 2.54 -8.74 15.52
N ASP A 64 3.52 -8.45 16.37
CA ASP A 64 4.67 -7.63 16.00
C ASP A 64 5.59 -8.36 14.99
N VAL A 65 5.77 -9.69 15.15
CA VAL A 65 6.47 -10.50 14.12
C VAL A 65 5.76 -10.42 12.77
N GLN A 66 4.45 -10.64 12.73
CA GLN A 66 3.66 -10.53 11.50
C GLN A 66 3.72 -9.13 10.88
N ARG A 67 3.80 -8.10 11.72
CA ARG A 67 3.98 -6.72 11.24
C ARG A 67 5.32 -6.53 10.55
N ILE A 68 6.41 -7.05 11.14
CA ILE A 68 7.76 -7.00 10.53
C ILE A 68 7.78 -7.77 9.21
N GLU A 69 7.19 -8.97 9.16
CA GLU A 69 7.11 -9.75 7.92
C GLU A 69 6.39 -8.99 6.80
N ARG A 70 5.28 -8.33 7.12
CA ARG A 70 4.57 -7.47 6.16
C ARG A 70 5.43 -6.31 5.69
N LEU A 71 6.09 -5.58 6.59
CA LEU A 71 6.99 -4.50 6.24
C LEU A 71 8.08 -4.96 5.27
N ILE A 72 8.76 -6.07 5.56
CA ILE A 72 9.81 -6.62 4.69
C ILE A 72 9.24 -6.98 3.30
N THR A 73 8.06 -7.57 3.26
CA THR A 73 7.42 -7.96 2.00
C THR A 73 7.05 -6.73 1.17
N ASP A 74 6.43 -5.73 1.79
CA ASP A 74 6.00 -4.50 1.13
C ASP A 74 7.21 -3.71 0.60
N TYR A 75 8.27 -3.58 1.40
CA TYR A 75 9.50 -2.91 0.97
C TYR A 75 10.21 -3.67 -0.16
N SER A 76 10.24 -5.01 -0.10
CA SER A 76 10.79 -5.83 -1.19
C SER A 76 9.99 -5.66 -2.48
N GLN A 77 8.67 -5.50 -2.37
CA GLN A 77 7.81 -5.25 -3.53
C GLN A 77 8.06 -3.86 -4.13
N ILE A 78 8.18 -2.82 -3.30
CA ILE A 78 8.50 -1.46 -3.76
C ILE A 78 9.82 -1.44 -4.55
N LEU A 79 10.87 -2.10 -4.03
CA LEU A 79 12.17 -2.18 -4.73
C LEU A 79 12.07 -2.89 -6.08
N LYS A 80 11.30 -3.98 -6.16
CA LYS A 80 11.05 -4.68 -7.44
C LYS A 80 10.28 -3.78 -8.40
N ASP A 81 9.33 -3.03 -7.88
CA ASP A 81 8.49 -2.13 -8.64
C ASP A 81 9.28 -0.96 -9.22
N GLU A 82 10.23 -0.37 -8.50
CA GLU A 82 11.13 0.66 -9.04
C GLU A 82 11.95 0.17 -10.22
N VAL A 83 12.49 -1.06 -10.13
CA VAL A 83 13.23 -1.68 -11.23
C VAL A 83 12.33 -1.94 -12.44
N ALA A 84 11.08 -2.38 -12.23
CA ALA A 84 10.12 -2.61 -13.30
C ALA A 84 9.68 -1.31 -13.97
N LEU A 85 9.41 -0.25 -13.19
CA LEU A 85 9.01 1.08 -13.70
C LEU A 85 10.04 1.67 -14.67
N SER A 86 11.33 1.40 -14.47
CA SER A 86 12.39 1.86 -15.38
C SER A 86 12.31 1.25 -16.78
N LYS A 87 11.57 0.16 -16.97
CA LYS A 87 11.47 -0.61 -18.22
C LYS A 87 10.10 -0.52 -18.89
N GLU A 88 9.06 -0.16 -18.16
CA GLU A 88 7.69 -0.11 -18.68
C GLU A 88 7.37 1.26 -19.30
N LYS A 89 6.63 1.22 -20.42
CA LYS A 89 6.24 2.45 -21.12
C LYS A 89 4.90 2.95 -20.61
N ILE A 90 4.86 4.24 -20.28
CA ILE A 90 3.61 4.95 -19.98
C ILE A 90 2.73 4.94 -21.24
N LYS A 91 1.46 4.55 -21.07
CA LYS A 91 0.45 4.51 -22.12
C LYS A 91 -0.76 5.32 -21.69
N LYS A 92 -1.52 5.78 -22.69
CA LYS A 92 -2.85 6.36 -22.45
C LYS A 92 -3.84 5.24 -22.19
N LEU A 93 -4.40 5.17 -20.99
CA LEU A 93 -5.27 4.11 -20.52
C LEU A 93 -6.66 4.66 -20.20
N ASP A 94 -7.69 3.91 -20.55
CA ASP A 94 -9.04 4.13 -20.05
C ASP A 94 -9.12 3.51 -18.65
N ILE A 95 -9.38 4.33 -17.62
CA ILE A 95 -9.33 3.86 -16.22
C ILE A 95 -10.60 3.09 -15.80
N GLU A 96 -11.69 3.23 -16.55
CA GLU A 96 -12.98 2.61 -16.17
C GLU A 96 -12.92 1.08 -16.13
N PRO A 97 -12.42 0.37 -17.18
CA PRO A 97 -12.31 -1.09 -17.14
C PRO A 97 -11.36 -1.56 -16.03
N ILE A 98 -10.29 -0.82 -15.76
CA ILE A 98 -9.31 -1.15 -14.71
C ILE A 98 -9.99 -1.09 -13.32
N ILE A 99 -10.70 0.01 -13.03
CA ILE A 99 -11.41 0.16 -11.76
C ILE A 99 -12.48 -0.93 -11.59
N LYS A 100 -13.26 -1.21 -12.63
CA LYS A 100 -14.31 -2.25 -12.59
C LYS A 100 -13.72 -3.62 -12.28
N SER A 101 -12.62 -4.00 -12.93
CA SER A 101 -11.94 -5.27 -12.69
C SER A 101 -11.55 -5.41 -11.22
N VAL A 102 -10.89 -4.40 -10.66
CA VAL A 102 -10.46 -4.43 -9.25
C VAL A 102 -11.66 -4.44 -8.29
N VAL A 103 -12.71 -3.67 -8.57
CA VAL A 103 -13.94 -3.67 -7.76
C VAL A 103 -14.62 -5.04 -7.78
N ASP A 104 -14.67 -5.71 -8.91
CA ASP A 104 -15.27 -7.05 -9.04
C ASP A 104 -14.46 -8.08 -8.26
N ASP A 105 -13.13 -8.05 -8.34
CA ASP A 105 -12.24 -8.94 -7.58
C ASP A 105 -12.44 -8.76 -6.06
N PHE A 106 -12.48 -7.53 -5.58
CA PHE A 106 -12.73 -7.24 -4.17
C PHE A 106 -14.13 -7.67 -3.72
N ASN A 107 -15.16 -7.47 -4.54
CA ASN A 107 -16.50 -7.96 -4.24
C ASN A 107 -16.54 -9.48 -4.13
N ASN A 108 -15.84 -10.22 -4.98
CA ASN A 108 -15.76 -11.67 -4.92
C ASN A 108 -15.17 -12.16 -3.60
N ILE A 109 -14.19 -11.45 -3.06
CA ILE A 109 -13.50 -11.80 -1.81
C ILE A 109 -14.32 -11.37 -0.59
N TYR A 110 -14.69 -10.10 -0.50
CA TYR A 110 -15.17 -9.50 0.74
C TYR A 110 -16.68 -9.57 0.94
N LYS A 111 -17.46 -9.71 -0.14
CA LYS A 111 -18.91 -9.95 -0.05
C LYS A 111 -19.25 -11.24 0.71
N LEU A 112 -18.47 -12.31 0.50
CA LEU A 112 -18.66 -13.59 1.19
C LEU A 112 -18.07 -13.59 2.59
N LYS A 113 -16.89 -12.96 2.78
CA LYS A 113 -16.17 -12.99 4.05
C LYS A 113 -16.73 -12.05 5.10
N ARG A 114 -17.15 -10.84 4.68
CA ARG A 114 -17.55 -9.76 5.59
C ARG A 114 -18.89 -9.11 5.25
N GLY A 115 -19.57 -9.55 4.19
CA GLY A 115 -20.82 -8.92 3.73
C GLY A 115 -20.62 -7.51 3.15
N VAL A 116 -19.36 -7.04 3.00
CA VAL A 116 -19.05 -5.73 2.45
C VAL A 116 -19.31 -5.74 0.93
N LYS A 117 -20.03 -4.71 0.44
CA LYS A 117 -20.34 -4.54 -0.98
C LYS A 117 -19.71 -3.26 -1.50
N ILE A 118 -19.00 -3.37 -2.62
CA ILE A 118 -18.33 -2.24 -3.27
C ILE A 118 -19.08 -1.89 -4.54
N PHE A 119 -19.50 -0.64 -4.66
CA PHE A 119 -20.22 -0.11 -5.81
C PHE A 119 -19.33 0.84 -6.60
N TYR A 120 -19.43 0.78 -7.91
CA TYR A 120 -18.77 1.70 -8.83
C TYR A 120 -19.79 2.66 -9.44
N GLU A 121 -19.51 3.95 -9.40
CA GLU A 121 -20.30 4.99 -10.04
C GLU A 121 -19.42 5.87 -10.94
N ASN A 122 -19.92 6.16 -12.16
CA ASN A 122 -19.32 7.11 -13.08
C ASN A 122 -20.31 8.26 -13.32
N ASP A 123 -19.93 9.47 -12.96
CA ASP A 123 -20.84 10.65 -12.96
C ASP A 123 -21.50 10.96 -14.31
N ASN A 124 -20.81 10.71 -15.43
CA ASN A 124 -21.28 11.18 -16.74
C ASN A 124 -21.24 10.15 -17.86
N LYS A 125 -21.01 8.87 -17.57
CA LYS A 125 -20.71 7.84 -18.58
C LYS A 125 -19.57 8.24 -19.54
N ASN A 126 -18.75 9.21 -19.14
CA ASN A 126 -17.61 9.68 -19.90
C ASN A 126 -16.44 8.70 -19.72
N LYS A 127 -15.66 8.56 -20.77
CA LYS A 127 -14.38 7.84 -20.68
C LYS A 127 -13.33 8.77 -20.07
N TYR A 128 -12.65 8.28 -19.05
CA TYR A 128 -11.55 8.99 -18.40
C TYR A 128 -10.23 8.33 -18.76
N PHE A 129 -9.35 9.10 -19.39
CA PHE A 129 -8.04 8.62 -19.81
C PHE A 129 -6.96 9.21 -18.92
N VAL A 130 -6.02 8.35 -18.50
CA VAL A 130 -4.82 8.73 -17.77
C VAL A 130 -3.58 8.21 -18.49
N ASN A 131 -2.47 8.91 -18.34
CA ASN A 131 -1.18 8.40 -18.78
C ASN A 131 -0.56 7.62 -17.62
N GLY A 132 -0.34 6.32 -17.82
CA GLY A 132 0.16 5.45 -16.76
C GLY A 132 0.55 4.06 -17.26
N ILE A 133 0.86 3.22 -16.31
CA ILE A 133 1.15 1.80 -16.47
C ILE A 133 -0.01 1.04 -15.83
N GLU A 134 -0.68 0.18 -16.59
CA GLU A 134 -1.94 -0.49 -16.22
C GLU A 134 -1.83 -1.19 -14.87
N ASN A 135 -0.86 -2.09 -14.71
CA ASN A 135 -0.66 -2.83 -13.47
C ASN A 135 -0.43 -1.92 -12.25
N ARG A 136 0.14 -0.71 -12.45
CA ARG A 136 0.37 0.25 -11.34
C ARG A 136 -0.90 0.97 -10.95
N ILE A 137 -1.74 1.28 -11.92
CA ILE A 137 -3.05 1.87 -11.64
C ILE A 137 -3.92 0.85 -10.92
N GLU A 138 -3.93 -0.42 -11.36
CA GLU A 138 -4.60 -1.52 -10.65
C GLU A 138 -4.13 -1.64 -9.20
N GLN A 139 -2.82 -1.63 -8.97
CA GLN A 139 -2.23 -1.71 -7.63
C GLN A 139 -2.62 -0.53 -6.74
N ILE A 140 -2.63 0.70 -7.28
CA ILE A 140 -3.07 1.89 -6.54
C ILE A 140 -4.53 1.72 -6.10
N ILE A 141 -5.40 1.31 -7.02
CA ILE A 141 -6.83 1.13 -6.75
C ILE A 141 -7.04 0.01 -5.72
N ALA A 142 -6.32 -1.11 -5.88
CA ALA A 142 -6.37 -2.24 -4.94
C ALA A 142 -5.94 -1.83 -3.53
N ASN A 143 -4.85 -1.08 -3.39
CA ASN A 143 -4.38 -0.58 -2.09
C ASN A 143 -5.40 0.37 -1.43
N LEU A 144 -6.02 1.26 -2.21
CA LEU A 144 -7.06 2.16 -1.72
C LEU A 144 -8.30 1.38 -1.27
N LEU A 145 -8.70 0.36 -2.02
CA LEU A 145 -9.84 -0.49 -1.67
C LEU A 145 -9.56 -1.36 -0.45
N ASP A 146 -8.36 -1.92 -0.32
CA ASP A 146 -7.96 -2.70 0.85
C ASP A 146 -8.01 -1.85 2.13
N ASN A 147 -7.49 -0.63 2.07
CA ASN A 147 -7.63 0.34 3.15
C ASN A 147 -9.10 0.65 3.45
N ALA A 148 -9.91 0.94 2.44
CA ALA A 148 -11.32 1.24 2.62
C ALA A 148 -12.08 0.06 3.26
N VAL A 149 -11.82 -1.17 2.82
CA VAL A 149 -12.40 -2.38 3.41
C VAL A 149 -11.94 -2.58 4.85
N SER A 150 -10.66 -2.34 5.15
CA SER A 150 -10.10 -2.51 6.50
C SER A 150 -10.77 -1.60 7.53
N PHE A 151 -11.16 -0.38 7.14
CA PHE A 151 -11.85 0.59 7.99
C PHE A 151 -13.37 0.52 7.91
N THR A 152 -13.94 -0.36 7.08
CA THR A 152 -15.38 -0.51 6.93
C THR A 152 -15.89 -1.63 7.84
N GLU A 153 -16.98 -1.38 8.57
CA GLU A 153 -17.68 -2.40 9.37
C GLU A 153 -18.32 -3.47 8.46
N ASP A 154 -18.53 -4.67 9.01
CA ASP A 154 -19.18 -5.77 8.30
C ASP A 154 -20.58 -5.40 7.82
N ASN A 155 -21.00 -5.92 6.69
CA ASN A 155 -22.30 -5.67 6.04
C ASN A 155 -22.54 -4.20 5.59
N LYS A 156 -21.50 -3.39 5.53
CA LYS A 156 -21.58 -2.01 5.01
C LYS A 156 -21.26 -1.93 3.51
N LYS A 157 -21.33 -0.71 2.98
CA LYS A 157 -21.12 -0.43 1.55
C LYS A 157 -19.95 0.54 1.38
N ILE A 158 -19.17 0.32 0.34
CA ILE A 158 -18.12 1.23 -0.14
C ILE A 158 -18.55 1.73 -1.51
N LEU A 159 -18.40 3.02 -1.76
CA LEU A 159 -18.68 3.64 -3.06
C LEU A 159 -17.37 4.13 -3.68
N VAL A 160 -17.08 3.63 -4.87
CA VAL A 160 -15.98 4.10 -5.74
C VAL A 160 -16.56 5.01 -6.80
N LYS A 161 -16.23 6.29 -6.74
CA LYS A 161 -16.73 7.29 -7.67
C LYS A 161 -15.61 7.86 -8.53
N VAL A 162 -15.84 7.94 -9.84
CA VAL A 162 -14.93 8.59 -10.77
C VAL A 162 -15.58 9.87 -11.29
N SER A 163 -14.86 10.98 -11.10
CA SER A 163 -15.29 12.29 -11.59
C SER A 163 -14.08 13.07 -12.13
N LYS A 164 -14.34 14.01 -13.02
CA LYS A 164 -13.32 14.96 -13.48
C LYS A 164 -13.30 16.16 -12.54
N SER A 165 -12.14 16.45 -11.94
CA SER A 165 -11.95 17.75 -11.27
C SER A 165 -11.83 18.83 -12.34
N ASN A 166 -12.64 19.89 -12.23
CA ASN A 166 -12.47 21.11 -13.00
C ASN A 166 -11.52 22.01 -12.18
N GLU A 167 -10.23 21.81 -12.37
CA GLU A 167 -9.22 22.82 -12.06
C GLU A 167 -8.81 23.56 -13.32
#